data_34801771a0fdc98af8450b48f13cbd64
#
_entry.id   34801771a0fdc98af8450b48f13cbd64
#
_cell.length_a   1.000
_cell.length_b   1.000
_cell.length_c   1.000
_cell.angle_alpha   90.00
_cell.angle_beta   90.00
_cell.angle_gamma   90.00
#
_symmetry.space_group_name_H-M   'P 1'
#
loop_
_entity.id
_entity.type
_entity.pdbx_description
1 polymer ?
#
loop_
_entity_poly.entity_id
_entity_poly.type
_entity_poly.pdbx_seq_one_letter_code
_entity_poly.pdbx_strand_id
1 'polypeptide(L)'
;MVQKASSKLTDMMQQAIAREIQVSVQYMWQHIMAKGLESAELADVFEEVAIAEMKHAEKIAERIFYFDITPTTKPDPIKVGGTLKQMLEHDAKLSLIHI
;
A
#
# COMPACT_ATOMS: atom_id res chain seq x y z
N MET A 1 0.45 -29.99 8.04
CA MET A 1 1.64 -29.40 8.69
C MET A 1 2.18 -28.27 7.87
N VAL A 2 2.42 -27.17 8.50
CA VAL A 2 2.85 -25.94 7.81
C VAL A 2 4.38 -25.93 7.70
N GLN A 3 4.87 -25.59 6.53
CA GLN A 3 6.31 -25.44 6.31
C GLN A 3 6.80 -24.15 6.97
N LYS A 4 7.89 -24.23 7.70
CA LYS A 4 8.48 -23.06 8.31
C LYS A 4 9.24 -22.21 7.30
N ALA A 5 8.97 -20.90 7.30
CA ALA A 5 9.75 -19.95 6.55
C ALA A 5 10.93 -19.47 7.41
N SER A 6 12.02 -19.02 6.79
CA SER A 6 13.11 -18.39 7.53
C SER A 6 12.64 -17.05 8.11
N SER A 7 13.25 -16.64 9.24
CA SER A 7 12.94 -15.32 9.84
C SER A 7 13.14 -14.18 8.87
N LYS A 8 14.20 -14.26 8.08
CA LYS A 8 14.52 -13.24 7.09
C LYS A 8 13.43 -13.12 6.04
N LEU A 9 12.96 -14.25 5.51
CA LEU A 9 11.89 -14.25 4.51
C LEU A 9 10.60 -13.71 5.11
N THR A 10 10.26 -14.14 6.31
CA THR A 10 9.08 -13.67 7.03
C THR A 10 9.12 -12.16 7.23
N ASP A 11 10.25 -11.62 7.69
CA ASP A 11 10.41 -10.18 7.89
C ASP A 11 10.26 -9.41 6.60
N MET A 12 10.83 -9.91 5.51
CA MET A 12 10.69 -9.28 4.18
C MET A 12 9.24 -9.27 3.72
N MET A 13 8.50 -10.34 3.94
CA MET A 13 7.09 -10.42 3.58
C MET A 13 6.25 -9.45 4.43
N GLN A 14 6.53 -9.36 5.73
CA GLN A 14 5.85 -8.40 6.60
C GLN A 14 6.13 -6.96 6.17
N GLN A 15 7.35 -6.64 5.80
CA GLN A 15 7.71 -5.32 5.28
C GLN A 15 6.99 -5.02 3.97
N ALA A 16 6.86 -6.02 3.10
CA ALA A 16 6.14 -5.86 1.84
C ALA A 16 4.66 -5.57 2.10
N ILE A 17 4.03 -6.27 3.05
CA ILE A 17 2.63 -6.02 3.42
C ILE A 17 2.48 -4.60 3.96
N ALA A 18 3.35 -4.18 4.86
CA ALA A 18 3.31 -2.84 5.45
C ALA A 18 3.38 -1.76 4.36
N ARG A 19 4.23 -1.96 3.36
CA ARG A 19 4.39 -1.03 2.24
C ARG A 19 3.16 -1.01 1.34
N GLU A 20 2.60 -2.18 1.02
CA GLU A 20 1.39 -2.25 0.20
C GLU A 20 0.20 -1.60 0.90
N ILE A 21 0.07 -1.77 2.21
CA ILE A 21 -0.98 -1.10 2.98
C ILE A 21 -0.77 0.42 2.95
N GLN A 22 0.47 0.87 3.14
CA GLN A 22 0.81 2.29 3.04
C GLN A 22 0.38 2.88 1.71
N VAL A 23 0.78 2.24 0.62
CA VAL A 23 0.46 2.72 -0.73
C VAL A 23 -1.04 2.74 -0.95
N SER A 24 -1.73 1.66 -0.60
CA SER A 24 -3.17 1.55 -0.77
C SER A 24 -3.91 2.65 -0.01
N VAL A 25 -3.59 2.85 1.26
CA VAL A 25 -4.27 3.87 2.08
C VAL A 25 -3.94 5.27 1.58
N GLN A 26 -2.68 5.53 1.23
CA GLN A 26 -2.26 6.83 0.71
C GLN A 26 -3.04 7.21 -0.54
N TYR A 27 -3.12 6.31 -1.52
CA TYR A 27 -3.86 6.57 -2.75
C TYR A 27 -5.36 6.67 -2.52
N MET A 28 -5.92 5.88 -1.60
CA MET A 28 -7.35 5.96 -1.29
C MET A 28 -7.71 7.32 -0.68
N TRP A 29 -6.90 7.83 0.26
CA TRP A 29 -7.11 9.16 0.82
C TRP A 29 -6.92 10.26 -0.21
N GLN A 30 -5.92 10.12 -1.08
CA GLN A 30 -5.71 11.04 -2.19
C GLN A 30 -6.89 11.04 -3.16
N HIS A 31 -7.49 9.86 -3.41
CA HIS A 31 -8.71 9.74 -4.20
C HIS A 31 -9.82 10.63 -3.64
N ILE A 32 -10.05 10.56 -2.33
CA ILE A 32 -11.08 11.35 -1.66
C ILE A 32 -10.76 12.85 -1.78
N MET A 33 -9.52 13.23 -1.51
CA MET A 33 -9.11 14.63 -1.55
C MET A 33 -9.10 15.20 -2.97
N ALA A 34 -8.73 14.40 -3.95
CA ALA A 34 -8.75 14.82 -5.35
C ALA A 34 -10.16 15.16 -5.82
N LYS A 35 -11.18 14.44 -5.36
CA LYS A 35 -12.58 14.78 -5.63
C LYS A 35 -12.92 16.15 -5.08
N GLY A 36 -12.48 16.45 -3.84
CA GLY A 36 -12.70 17.74 -3.20
C GLY A 36 -11.99 18.88 -3.91
N LEU A 37 -10.92 18.57 -4.66
CA LEU A 37 -10.14 19.55 -5.42
C LEU A 37 -10.55 19.60 -6.91
N GLU A 38 -11.71 19.04 -7.25
CA GLU A 38 -12.30 19.04 -8.60
C GLU A 38 -11.44 18.35 -9.66
N SER A 39 -10.71 17.30 -9.27
CA SER A 39 -9.91 16.51 -10.19
C SER A 39 -10.44 15.08 -10.27
N ALA A 40 -11.60 14.91 -10.92
CA ALA A 40 -12.30 13.64 -10.99
C ALA A 40 -11.46 12.54 -11.68
N GLU A 41 -10.73 12.90 -12.73
CA GLU A 41 -9.91 11.93 -13.47
C GLU A 41 -8.78 11.37 -12.60
N LEU A 42 -8.07 12.25 -11.86
CA LEU A 42 -7.04 11.81 -10.94
C LEU A 42 -7.62 11.03 -9.76
N ALA A 43 -8.80 11.43 -9.28
CA ALA A 43 -9.47 10.70 -8.21
C ALA A 43 -9.73 9.25 -8.60
N ASP A 44 -10.16 9.01 -9.83
CA ASP A 44 -10.43 7.65 -10.33
C ASP A 44 -9.14 6.84 -10.45
N VAL A 45 -8.05 7.45 -10.94
CA VAL A 45 -6.75 6.78 -11.04
C VAL A 45 -6.25 6.41 -9.65
N PHE A 46 -6.34 7.32 -8.69
CA PHE A 46 -5.92 7.05 -7.31
C PHE A 46 -6.70 5.88 -6.70
N GLU A 47 -8.01 5.82 -6.95
CA GLU A 47 -8.83 4.70 -6.46
C GLU A 47 -8.40 3.38 -7.07
N GLU A 48 -8.17 3.33 -8.37
CA GLU A 48 -7.75 2.11 -9.05
C GLU A 48 -6.43 1.58 -8.49
N VAL A 49 -5.46 2.47 -8.26
CA VAL A 49 -4.17 2.10 -7.69
C VAL A 49 -4.35 1.59 -6.26
N ALA A 50 -5.16 2.28 -5.46
CA ALA A 50 -5.41 1.88 -4.08
C ALA A 50 -5.99 0.46 -4.00
N ILE A 51 -6.96 0.15 -4.85
CA ILE A 51 -7.59 -1.17 -4.88
C ILE A 51 -6.60 -2.23 -5.33
N ALA A 52 -5.81 -1.96 -6.38
CA ALA A 52 -4.81 -2.90 -6.88
C ALA A 52 -3.77 -3.23 -5.81
N GLU A 53 -3.29 -2.22 -5.09
CA GLU A 53 -2.28 -2.40 -4.04
C GLU A 53 -2.84 -3.17 -2.84
N MET A 54 -4.11 -2.96 -2.50
CA MET A 54 -4.74 -3.74 -1.42
C MET A 54 -4.87 -5.22 -1.81
N LYS A 55 -5.15 -5.51 -3.07
CA LYS A 55 -5.17 -6.89 -3.56
C LYS A 55 -3.79 -7.53 -3.51
N HIS A 56 -2.73 -6.77 -3.76
CA HIS A 56 -1.36 -7.25 -3.59
C HIS A 56 -1.07 -7.58 -2.13
N ALA A 57 -1.48 -6.70 -1.21
CA ALA A 57 -1.33 -6.95 0.22
C ALA A 57 -2.05 -8.22 0.65
N GLU A 58 -3.26 -8.44 0.15
CA GLU A 58 -4.05 -9.61 0.44
C GLU A 58 -3.30 -10.89 0.03
N LYS A 59 -2.74 -10.92 -1.17
CA LYS A 59 -2.01 -12.09 -1.66
C LYS A 59 -0.78 -12.40 -0.81
N ILE A 60 -0.04 -11.37 -0.43
CA ILE A 60 1.15 -11.56 0.41
C ILE A 60 0.73 -12.02 1.82
N ALA A 61 -0.35 -11.43 2.35
CA ALA A 61 -0.87 -11.79 3.66
C ALA A 61 -1.34 -13.25 3.69
N GLU A 62 -2.01 -13.72 2.63
CA GLU A 62 -2.41 -15.13 2.53
C GLU A 62 -1.20 -16.05 2.55
N ARG A 63 -0.14 -15.66 1.85
CA ARG A 63 1.08 -16.45 1.79
C ARG A 63 1.77 -16.54 3.15
N ILE A 64 1.86 -15.41 3.88
CA ILE A 64 2.51 -15.42 5.20
C ILE A 64 1.67 -16.18 6.22
N PHE A 65 0.34 -16.08 6.12
CA PHE A 65 -0.56 -16.83 6.99
C PHE A 65 -0.45 -18.34 6.76
N TYR A 66 -0.10 -18.75 5.55
CA TYR A 66 0.17 -20.16 5.24
C TYR A 66 1.29 -20.73 6.13
N PHE A 67 2.20 -19.90 6.58
CA PHE A 67 3.29 -20.30 7.49
C PHE A 67 2.93 -20.13 8.97
N ASP A 68 1.66 -20.01 9.30
CA ASP A 68 1.15 -19.80 10.67
C ASP A 68 1.62 -18.48 11.29
N ILE A 69 1.84 -17.46 10.48
CA ILE A 69 2.27 -16.15 10.96
C ILE A 69 1.17 -15.15 10.66
N THR A 70 0.78 -14.37 11.67
CA THR A 70 -0.24 -13.34 11.50
C THR A 70 0.33 -12.17 10.69
N PRO A 71 -0.28 -11.82 9.55
CA PRO A 71 0.18 -10.68 8.77
C PRO A 71 0.06 -9.38 9.57
N THR A 72 1.03 -8.48 9.37
CA THR A 72 0.98 -7.18 10.01
C THR A 72 -0.18 -6.35 9.50
N THR A 73 -0.75 -5.52 10.38
CA THR A 73 -1.75 -4.52 10.00
C THR A 73 -1.19 -3.12 10.09
N LYS A 74 0.10 -2.98 10.44
CA LYS A 74 0.74 -1.68 10.62
C LYS A 74 1.40 -1.24 9.32
N PRO A 75 0.88 -0.19 8.66
CA PRO A 75 1.50 0.31 7.44
C PRO A 75 2.80 1.06 7.72
N ASP A 76 3.61 1.24 6.68
CA ASP A 76 4.68 2.22 6.72
C ASP A 76 4.06 3.63 6.78
N PRO A 77 4.83 4.66 7.17
CA PRO A 77 4.29 6.02 7.32
C PRO A 77 3.58 6.52 6.07
N ILE A 78 2.34 6.97 6.23
CA ILE A 78 1.48 7.44 5.15
C ILE A 78 1.59 8.95 5.01
N LYS A 79 1.80 9.43 3.78
CA LYS A 79 1.90 10.85 3.47
C LYS A 79 0.97 11.20 2.31
N VAL A 80 -0.19 11.72 2.63
CA VAL A 80 -1.21 12.01 1.62
C VAL A 80 -0.89 13.30 0.85
N GLY A 81 -0.58 14.38 1.56
CA GLY A 81 -0.43 15.70 0.98
C GLY A 81 -1.75 16.47 0.98
N GLY A 82 -1.66 17.81 0.90
CA GLY A 82 -2.83 18.68 0.94
C GLY A 82 -3.22 19.27 -0.42
N THR A 83 -2.31 19.25 -1.40
CA THR A 83 -2.55 19.75 -2.75
C THR A 83 -2.28 18.64 -3.76
N LEU A 84 -2.80 18.78 -4.99
CA LEU A 84 -2.51 17.81 -6.04
C LEU A 84 -1.01 17.68 -6.30
N LYS A 85 -0.28 18.80 -6.26
CA LYS A 85 1.17 18.78 -6.44
C LYS A 85 1.86 17.96 -5.37
N GLN A 86 1.48 18.17 -4.10
CA GLN A 86 2.05 17.40 -2.99
C GLN A 86 1.73 15.93 -3.08
N MET A 87 0.49 15.58 -3.47
CA MET A 87 0.08 14.20 -3.66
C MET A 87 0.94 13.51 -4.71
N LEU A 88 1.13 14.16 -5.85
CA LEU A 88 1.94 13.61 -6.95
C LEU A 88 3.40 13.47 -6.55
N GLU A 89 3.95 14.43 -5.79
CA GLU A 89 5.31 14.36 -5.28
C GLU A 89 5.50 13.18 -4.32
N HIS A 90 4.56 12.98 -3.40
CA HIS A 90 4.61 11.84 -2.47
C HIS A 90 4.49 10.52 -3.22
N ASP A 91 3.60 10.45 -4.21
CA ASP A 91 3.40 9.23 -4.99
C ASP A 91 4.64 8.91 -5.84
N ALA A 92 5.30 9.91 -6.39
CA ALA A 92 6.54 9.71 -7.14
C ALA A 92 7.64 9.11 -6.26
N LYS A 93 7.76 9.57 -5.01
CA LYS A 93 8.71 9.00 -4.05
C LYS A 93 8.39 7.55 -3.75
N LEU A 94 7.11 7.21 -3.57
CA LEU A 94 6.69 5.83 -3.36
C LEU A 94 7.04 4.94 -4.54
N SER A 95 6.83 5.41 -5.75
CA SER A 95 7.16 4.65 -6.96
C SER A 95 8.64 4.29 -7.02
N LEU A 96 9.53 5.20 -6.62
CA LEU A 96 10.97 4.96 -6.58
C LEU A 96 11.36 3.89 -5.55
N ILE A 97 10.64 3.84 -4.43
CA ILE A 97 10.91 2.88 -3.35
C ILE A 97 10.23 1.54 -3.64
N HIS A 98 9.09 1.59 -4.29
CA HIS A 98 8.21 0.44 -4.47
C HIS A 98 8.66 -0.50 -5.61
N ILE A 99 9.51 -0.02 -6.48
CA ILE A 99 10.09 -0.85 -7.53
C ILE A 99 11.10 -1.83 -6.90
#